data_613af676e6353c2961c7beaf76a65eb6
#
_entry.id   613af676e6353c2961c7beaf76a65eb6
#
_cell.length_a   1.000
_cell.length_b   1.000
_cell.length_c   1.000
_cell.angle_alpha   90.00
_cell.angle_beta   90.00
_cell.angle_gamma   90.00
#
_symmetry.space_group_name_H-M   'P 1'
#
loop_
_entity.id
_entity.type
_entity.pdbx_description
1 polymer ?
#
loop_
_entity_poly.entity_id
_entity_poly.type
_entity_poly.pdbx_seq_one_letter_code
_entity_poly.pdbx_strand_id
1 'polypeptide(L)'
;MKPLHRRLIQEQLETTLGSLSCLRDVQRPARGWLRAIREALGMSGRQFAQRLGVSPPWVSSLEKKELSDSVTIKTMRQAAEALDCVFVYALLPRDSLADIVHRRAEILAGKRLARVSHTMLLEAQQLSAAEQKKAIEAEVDALIRNMPKELWDDICE
;
A
#
# COMPACT_ATOMS: atom_id res chain seq x y z
N MET A 1 16.89 -12.17 -3.80
CA MET A 1 15.74 -13.09 -3.72
C MET A 1 15.45 -13.61 -5.13
N LYS A 2 15.23 -14.92 -5.32
CA LYS A 2 14.97 -15.51 -6.65
C LYS A 2 13.62 -15.04 -7.21
N PRO A 3 13.45 -14.81 -8.53
CA PRO A 3 12.21 -14.29 -9.13
C PRO A 3 10.97 -15.13 -8.79
N LEU A 4 11.10 -16.46 -8.84
CA LEU A 4 10.02 -17.39 -8.49
C LEU A 4 9.51 -17.20 -7.05
N HIS A 5 10.42 -16.99 -6.10
CA HIS A 5 10.06 -16.78 -4.69
C HIS A 5 9.30 -15.47 -4.48
N ARG A 6 9.66 -14.40 -5.20
CA ARG A 6 8.91 -13.12 -5.17
C ARG A 6 7.48 -13.28 -5.65
N ARG A 7 7.30 -14.02 -6.75
CA ARG A 7 5.99 -14.28 -7.32
C ARG A 7 5.08 -15.05 -6.34
N LEU A 8 5.58 -16.07 -5.69
CA LEU A 8 4.85 -16.81 -4.66
C LEU A 8 4.45 -15.93 -3.48
N ILE A 9 5.35 -15.06 -3.00
CA ILE A 9 5.04 -14.09 -1.94
C ILE A 9 3.94 -13.14 -2.41
N GLN A 10 4.01 -12.63 -3.64
CA GLN A 10 3.02 -11.74 -4.20
C GLN A 10 1.64 -12.42 -4.25
N GLU A 11 1.54 -13.63 -4.77
CA GLU A 11 0.29 -14.41 -4.85
C GLU A 11 -0.31 -14.67 -3.45
N GLN A 12 0.53 -15.03 -2.47
CA GLN A 12 0.09 -15.22 -1.08
C GLN A 12 -0.41 -13.92 -0.44
N LEU A 13 0.31 -12.82 -0.67
CA LEU A 13 -0.11 -11.50 -0.16
C LEU A 13 -1.39 -11.04 -0.83
N GLU A 14 -1.57 -11.21 -2.13
CA GLU A 14 -2.80 -10.85 -2.83
C GLU A 14 -4.00 -11.62 -2.27
N THR A 15 -3.85 -12.91 -2.01
CA THR A 15 -4.91 -13.71 -1.38
C THR A 15 -5.26 -13.17 0.00
N THR A 16 -4.26 -12.88 0.84
CA THR A 16 -4.45 -12.36 2.19
C THR A 16 -5.08 -10.97 2.17
N LEU A 17 -4.55 -10.05 1.34
CA LEU A 17 -5.05 -8.69 1.23
C LEU A 17 -6.43 -8.63 0.58
N GLY A 18 -6.75 -9.57 -0.32
CA GLY A 18 -8.06 -9.72 -0.93
C GLY A 18 -9.17 -9.96 0.12
N SER A 19 -8.88 -10.74 1.16
CA SER A 19 -9.82 -10.97 2.27
C SER A 19 -10.10 -9.70 3.09
N LEU A 20 -9.21 -8.71 3.05
CA LEU A 20 -9.32 -7.44 3.75
C LEU A 20 -9.86 -6.31 2.86
N SER A 21 -10.23 -6.60 1.61
CA SER A 21 -10.67 -5.60 0.65
C SER A 21 -11.89 -4.79 1.11
N CYS A 22 -12.77 -5.39 1.92
CA CYS A 22 -13.92 -4.72 2.53
C CYS A 22 -13.52 -3.56 3.45
N LEU A 23 -12.29 -3.54 3.98
CA LEU A 23 -11.81 -2.45 4.82
C LEU A 23 -11.46 -1.19 4.01
N ARG A 24 -11.36 -1.27 2.68
CA ARG A 24 -11.01 -0.14 1.81
C ARG A 24 -12.02 1.00 1.90
N ASP A 25 -13.29 0.66 2.01
CA ASP A 25 -14.39 1.62 2.00
C ASP A 25 -14.85 2.01 3.41
N VAL A 26 -14.22 1.46 4.45
CA VAL A 26 -14.54 1.78 5.83
C VAL A 26 -14.00 3.16 6.19
N GLN A 27 -14.89 4.08 6.47
CA GLN A 27 -14.54 5.44 6.86
C GLN A 27 -14.41 5.56 8.38
N ARG A 28 -13.37 6.27 8.82
CA ARG A 28 -13.21 6.61 10.23
C ARG A 28 -14.35 7.52 10.69
N PRO A 29 -14.98 7.27 11.86
CA PRO A 29 -15.94 8.19 12.45
C PRO A 29 -15.36 9.60 12.60
N ALA A 30 -16.20 10.63 12.48
CA ALA A 30 -15.76 12.03 12.56
C ALA A 30 -15.04 12.37 13.88
N ARG A 31 -15.33 11.63 14.96
CA ARG A 31 -14.70 11.81 16.28
C ARG A 31 -13.61 10.80 16.59
N GLY A 32 -13.17 10.01 15.61
CA GLY A 32 -12.22 8.90 15.77
C GLY A 32 -12.88 7.63 16.32
N TRP A 33 -12.20 6.50 16.15
CA TRP A 33 -12.67 5.19 16.60
C TRP A 33 -12.68 5.08 18.11
N LEU A 34 -11.64 5.53 18.80
CA LEU A 34 -11.50 5.40 20.25
C LEU A 34 -12.65 6.08 20.96
N ARG A 35 -12.94 7.31 20.58
CA ARG A 35 -14.04 8.06 21.17
C ARG A 35 -15.41 7.49 20.81
N ALA A 36 -15.62 7.13 19.55
CA ALA A 36 -16.88 6.58 19.07
C ALA A 36 -17.23 5.27 19.79
N ILE A 37 -16.27 4.35 19.89
CA ILE A 37 -16.46 3.06 20.58
C ILE A 37 -16.68 3.30 22.08
N ARG A 38 -15.85 4.13 22.73
CA ARG A 38 -16.00 4.46 24.15
C ARG A 38 -17.40 5.03 24.47
N GLU A 39 -17.89 5.96 23.65
CA GLU A 39 -19.22 6.56 23.82
C GLU A 39 -20.32 5.52 23.56
N ALA A 40 -20.18 4.66 22.56
CA ALA A 40 -21.13 3.57 22.29
C ALA A 40 -21.21 2.54 23.43
N LEU A 41 -20.09 2.32 24.14
CA LEU A 41 -20.07 1.48 25.35
C LEU A 41 -20.60 2.20 26.62
N GLY A 42 -21.02 3.46 26.50
CA GLY A 42 -21.42 4.28 27.64
C GLY A 42 -20.28 4.60 28.62
N MET A 43 -19.03 4.45 28.17
CA MET A 43 -17.85 4.62 29.01
C MET A 43 -17.40 6.08 29.04
N SER A 44 -17.22 6.63 30.26
CA SER A 44 -16.62 7.94 30.42
C SER A 44 -15.13 7.96 30.16
N GLY A 45 -14.56 9.11 29.78
CA GLY A 45 -13.11 9.25 29.60
C GLY A 45 -12.29 8.89 30.83
N ARG A 46 -12.84 9.11 32.04
CA ARG A 46 -12.23 8.72 33.31
C ARG A 46 -12.15 7.19 33.48
N GLN A 47 -13.22 6.47 33.12
CA GLN A 47 -13.25 5.01 33.18
C GLN A 47 -12.28 4.40 32.15
N PHE A 48 -12.22 4.98 30.96
CA PHE A 48 -11.25 4.55 29.93
C PHE A 48 -9.82 4.80 30.39
N ALA A 49 -9.53 5.96 30.98
CA ALA A 49 -8.22 6.27 31.55
C ALA A 49 -7.81 5.26 32.64
N GLN A 50 -8.74 4.88 33.49
CA GLN A 50 -8.52 3.87 34.54
C GLN A 50 -8.15 2.51 33.95
N ARG A 51 -8.84 2.06 32.87
CA ARG A 51 -8.54 0.80 32.18
C ARG A 51 -7.16 0.83 31.50
N LEU A 52 -6.77 1.98 30.96
CA LEU A 52 -5.46 2.19 30.34
C LEU A 52 -4.32 2.39 31.35
N GLY A 53 -4.63 2.62 32.63
CA GLY A 53 -3.63 2.96 33.64
C GLY A 53 -3.01 4.35 33.44
N VAL A 54 -3.79 5.31 32.90
CA VAL A 54 -3.33 6.67 32.57
C VAL A 54 -4.24 7.74 33.17
N SER A 55 -3.84 9.00 33.06
CA SER A 55 -4.68 10.13 33.53
C SER A 55 -5.80 10.46 32.53
N PRO A 56 -6.96 10.98 33.00
CA PRO A 56 -8.05 11.38 32.12
C PRO A 56 -7.68 12.43 31.06
N PRO A 57 -6.84 13.45 31.35
CA PRO A 57 -6.36 14.36 30.31
C PRO A 57 -5.57 13.67 29.20
N TRP A 58 -4.87 12.58 29.52
CA TRP A 58 -4.11 11.81 28.53
C TRP A 58 -5.05 11.14 27.51
N VAL A 59 -6.20 10.60 27.95
CA VAL A 59 -7.22 10.04 27.07
C VAL A 59 -7.75 11.09 26.10
N SER A 60 -8.07 12.29 26.60
CA SER A 60 -8.52 13.39 25.75
C SER A 60 -7.46 13.81 24.72
N SER A 61 -6.19 13.77 25.11
CA SER A 61 -5.07 14.00 24.19
C SER A 61 -4.95 12.87 23.16
N LEU A 62 -5.12 11.61 23.59
CA LEU A 62 -5.05 10.45 22.70
C LEU A 62 -6.16 10.49 21.64
N GLU A 63 -7.39 10.76 22.02
CA GLU A 63 -8.53 10.90 21.10
C GLU A 63 -8.30 12.02 20.07
N LYS A 64 -7.68 13.14 20.47
CA LYS A 64 -7.28 14.22 19.55
C LYS A 64 -6.13 13.81 18.62
N LYS A 65 -5.13 13.11 19.15
CA LYS A 65 -3.98 12.60 18.36
C LYS A 65 -4.42 11.55 17.34
N GLU A 66 -5.43 10.74 17.64
CA GLU A 66 -6.02 9.82 16.66
C GLU A 66 -6.57 10.59 15.45
N LEU A 67 -7.24 11.72 15.68
CA LEU A 67 -7.79 12.55 14.60
C LEU A 67 -6.72 13.20 13.74
N SER A 68 -5.56 13.52 14.34
CA SER A 68 -4.40 14.10 13.62
C SER A 68 -3.40 13.05 13.11
N ASP A 69 -3.75 11.75 13.16
CA ASP A 69 -2.93 10.63 12.72
C ASP A 69 -1.53 10.58 13.37
N SER A 70 -1.40 11.14 14.59
CA SER A 70 -0.13 11.24 15.33
C SER A 70 0.01 10.24 16.48
N VAL A 71 -0.80 9.15 16.45
CA VAL A 71 -0.75 8.05 17.41
C VAL A 71 0.11 6.91 16.88
N THR A 72 0.91 6.31 17.76
CA THR A 72 1.67 5.12 17.36
C THR A 72 0.77 3.88 17.29
N ILE A 73 1.10 2.93 16.42
CA ILE A 73 0.41 1.64 16.32
C ILE A 73 0.37 0.91 17.68
N LYS A 74 1.46 1.00 18.45
CA LYS A 74 1.53 0.43 19.80
C LYS A 74 0.46 1.02 20.71
N THR A 75 0.33 2.33 20.72
CA THR A 75 -0.66 3.03 21.55
C THR A 75 -2.09 2.70 21.12
N MET A 76 -2.34 2.62 19.80
CA MET A 76 -3.66 2.22 19.28
C MET A 76 -4.03 0.79 19.71
N ARG A 77 -3.07 -0.13 19.68
CA ARG A 77 -3.31 -1.51 20.14
C ARG A 77 -3.67 -1.56 21.62
N GLN A 78 -2.92 -0.86 22.47
CA GLN A 78 -3.21 -0.79 23.90
C GLN A 78 -4.57 -0.15 24.17
N ALA A 79 -4.95 0.90 23.44
CA ALA A 79 -6.23 1.55 23.57
C ALA A 79 -7.39 0.64 23.14
N ALA A 80 -7.22 -0.12 22.07
CA ALA A 80 -8.21 -1.10 21.62
C ALA A 80 -8.42 -2.21 22.66
N GLU A 81 -7.34 -2.77 23.21
CA GLU A 81 -7.41 -3.77 24.28
C GLU A 81 -8.18 -3.25 25.51
N ALA A 82 -7.96 -2.00 25.90
CA ALA A 82 -8.68 -1.39 27.03
C ALA A 82 -10.18 -1.18 26.75
N LEU A 83 -10.58 -1.14 25.48
CA LEU A 83 -11.99 -1.08 25.02
C LEU A 83 -12.56 -2.48 24.71
N ASP A 84 -11.84 -3.54 25.01
CA ASP A 84 -12.18 -4.93 24.64
C ASP A 84 -12.36 -5.12 23.12
N CYS A 85 -11.49 -4.45 22.34
CA CYS A 85 -11.48 -4.47 20.90
C CYS A 85 -10.15 -4.99 20.36
N VAL A 86 -10.16 -5.51 19.14
CA VAL A 86 -8.95 -5.87 18.41
C VAL A 86 -8.56 -4.73 17.47
N PHE A 87 -7.32 -4.27 17.57
CA PHE A 87 -6.77 -3.30 16.62
C PHE A 87 -6.28 -4.01 15.35
N VAL A 88 -6.89 -3.68 14.23
CA VAL A 88 -6.51 -4.21 12.91
C VAL A 88 -5.94 -3.08 12.06
N TYR A 89 -4.83 -3.33 11.38
CA TYR A 89 -4.30 -2.43 10.37
C TYR A 89 -3.81 -3.21 9.15
N ALA A 90 -3.94 -2.63 7.99
CA ALA A 90 -3.49 -3.23 6.74
C ALA A 90 -3.08 -2.16 5.74
N LEU A 91 -2.17 -2.53 4.82
CA LEU A 91 -1.86 -1.74 3.64
C LEU A 91 -2.52 -2.43 2.45
N LEU A 92 -3.57 -1.82 1.92
CA LEU A 92 -4.31 -2.36 0.79
C LEU A 92 -3.84 -1.67 -0.49
N PRO A 93 -3.38 -2.41 -1.49
CA PRO A 93 -3.03 -1.82 -2.78
C PRO A 93 -4.29 -1.24 -3.43
N ARG A 94 -4.14 -0.16 -4.18
CA ARG A 94 -5.28 0.49 -4.88
C ARG A 94 -5.89 -0.44 -5.92
N ASP A 95 -5.03 -1.17 -6.65
CA ASP A 95 -5.40 -2.25 -7.57
C ASP A 95 -4.82 -3.57 -7.04
N SER A 96 -4.31 -4.45 -7.88
CA SER A 96 -3.53 -5.61 -7.44
C SER A 96 -2.04 -5.29 -7.34
N LEU A 97 -1.28 -6.08 -6.59
CA LEU A 97 0.19 -5.98 -6.59
C LEU A 97 0.75 -6.31 -7.98
N ALA A 98 0.09 -7.23 -8.73
CA ALA A 98 0.45 -7.56 -10.10
C ALA A 98 0.30 -6.35 -11.02
N ASP A 99 -0.81 -5.60 -10.92
CA ASP A 99 -1.04 -4.39 -11.72
C ASP A 99 -0.02 -3.30 -11.42
N ILE A 100 0.38 -3.15 -10.16
CA ILE A 100 1.43 -2.19 -9.77
C ILE A 100 2.74 -2.53 -10.46
N VAL A 101 3.14 -3.82 -10.44
CA VAL A 101 4.36 -4.30 -11.11
C VAL A 101 4.25 -4.14 -12.62
N HIS A 102 3.10 -4.49 -13.20
CA HIS A 102 2.85 -4.40 -14.65
C HIS A 102 2.96 -2.96 -15.15
N ARG A 103 2.26 -2.02 -14.53
CA ARG A 103 2.36 -0.58 -14.88
C ARG A 103 3.79 -0.07 -14.81
N ARG A 104 4.54 -0.50 -13.79
CA ARG A 104 5.93 -0.09 -13.66
C ARG A 104 6.81 -0.68 -14.75
N ALA A 105 6.56 -1.94 -15.13
CA ALA A 105 7.25 -2.60 -16.23
C ALA A 105 6.95 -1.93 -17.58
N GLU A 106 5.71 -1.53 -17.83
CA GLU A 106 5.33 -0.77 -19.04
C GLU A 106 6.10 0.55 -19.16
N ILE A 107 6.18 1.32 -18.07
CA ILE A 107 6.92 2.59 -18.04
C ILE A 107 8.40 2.36 -18.35
N LEU A 108 9.02 1.37 -17.72
CA LEU A 108 10.44 1.07 -17.93
C LEU A 108 10.72 0.53 -19.33
N ALA A 109 9.86 -0.37 -19.84
CA ALA A 109 9.97 -0.91 -21.21
C ALA A 109 9.84 0.21 -22.25
N GLY A 110 8.87 1.10 -22.09
CA GLY A 110 8.72 2.25 -22.98
C GLY A 110 9.97 3.15 -23.01
N LYS A 111 10.58 3.42 -21.86
CA LYS A 111 11.81 4.23 -21.78
C LYS A 111 13.01 3.52 -22.42
N ARG A 112 13.15 2.21 -22.22
CA ARG A 112 14.23 1.43 -22.85
C ARG A 112 14.08 1.42 -24.37
N LEU A 113 12.87 1.19 -24.87
CA LEU A 113 12.60 1.22 -26.31
C LEU A 113 12.80 2.62 -26.92
N ALA A 114 12.38 3.68 -26.25
CA ALA A 114 12.58 5.04 -26.73
C ALA A 114 14.07 5.37 -26.92
N ARG A 115 14.94 4.91 -26.01
CA ARG A 115 16.39 5.05 -26.16
C ARG A 115 16.93 4.27 -27.36
N VAL A 116 16.47 3.02 -27.54
CA VAL A 116 16.88 2.18 -28.68
C VAL A 116 16.37 2.77 -30.00
N SER A 117 15.10 3.21 -30.05
CA SER A 117 14.52 3.85 -31.23
C SER A 117 15.22 5.13 -31.62
N HIS A 118 15.70 5.92 -30.65
CA HIS A 118 16.51 7.10 -30.95
C HIS A 118 17.84 6.74 -31.64
N THR A 119 18.48 5.66 -31.21
CA THR A 119 19.71 5.18 -31.85
C THR A 119 19.42 4.59 -33.24
N MET A 120 18.34 3.83 -33.41
CA MET A 120 17.92 3.27 -34.70
C MET A 120 17.48 4.33 -35.73
N LEU A 121 16.87 5.44 -35.28
CA LEU A 121 16.56 6.59 -36.13
C LEU A 121 17.83 7.17 -36.79
N LEU A 122 18.95 7.17 -36.09
CA LEU A 122 20.26 7.64 -36.62
C LEU A 122 20.83 6.66 -37.67
N GLU A 123 20.40 5.37 -37.61
CA GLU A 123 20.84 4.32 -38.55
C GLU A 123 19.84 4.03 -39.68
N ALA A 124 18.79 4.87 -39.83
CA ALA A 124 17.71 4.73 -40.83
C ALA A 124 16.94 3.40 -40.78
N GLN A 125 16.94 2.71 -39.65
CA GLN A 125 16.18 1.48 -39.42
C GLN A 125 14.99 1.79 -38.51
N GLN A 126 13.80 2.01 -39.08
CA GLN A 126 12.57 2.23 -38.30
C GLN A 126 11.75 0.93 -38.20
N LEU A 127 11.42 0.53 -36.98
CA LEU A 127 10.44 -0.53 -36.75
C LEU A 127 9.04 -0.03 -37.04
N SER A 128 8.20 -0.87 -37.62
CA SER A 128 6.76 -0.58 -37.77
C SER A 128 6.07 -0.47 -36.39
N ALA A 129 4.95 0.24 -36.32
CA ALA A 129 4.18 0.38 -35.08
C ALA A 129 3.79 -0.98 -34.47
N ALA A 130 3.53 -2.00 -35.29
CA ALA A 130 3.21 -3.34 -34.82
C ALA A 130 4.41 -4.07 -34.20
N GLU A 131 5.61 -3.88 -34.77
CA GLU A 131 6.85 -4.44 -34.24
C GLU A 131 7.26 -3.75 -32.95
N GLN A 132 7.10 -2.41 -32.86
CA GLN A 132 7.34 -1.67 -31.63
C GLN A 132 6.42 -2.15 -30.50
N LYS A 133 5.14 -2.36 -30.75
CA LYS A 133 4.20 -2.87 -29.76
C LYS A 133 4.60 -4.26 -29.26
N LYS A 134 4.95 -5.19 -30.17
CA LYS A 134 5.45 -6.53 -29.79
C LYS A 134 6.72 -6.46 -28.98
N ALA A 135 7.63 -5.56 -29.31
CA ALA A 135 8.87 -5.38 -28.58
C ALA A 135 8.62 -4.86 -27.16
N ILE A 136 7.68 -3.92 -26.97
CA ILE A 136 7.26 -3.43 -25.66
C ILE A 136 6.65 -4.57 -24.84
N GLU A 137 5.71 -5.32 -25.38
CA GLU A 137 5.05 -6.45 -24.70
C GLU A 137 6.08 -7.51 -24.26
N ALA A 138 7.02 -7.88 -25.13
CA ALA A 138 8.07 -8.83 -24.81
C ALA A 138 9.02 -8.32 -23.69
N GLU A 139 9.34 -7.03 -23.70
CA GLU A 139 10.18 -6.41 -22.66
C GLU A 139 9.44 -6.31 -21.33
N VAL A 140 8.14 -5.96 -21.35
CA VAL A 140 7.26 -5.96 -20.14
C VAL A 140 7.25 -7.34 -19.50
N ASP A 141 7.01 -8.40 -20.31
CA ASP A 141 7.03 -9.76 -19.81
C ASP A 141 8.38 -10.17 -19.21
N ALA A 142 9.47 -9.75 -19.83
CA ALA A 142 10.83 -10.02 -19.32
C ALA A 142 11.07 -9.28 -17.99
N LEU A 143 10.63 -8.02 -17.88
CA LEU A 143 10.74 -7.23 -16.67
C LEU A 143 9.91 -7.82 -15.51
N ILE A 144 8.69 -8.27 -15.79
CA ILE A 144 7.82 -8.92 -14.79
C ILE A 144 8.43 -10.24 -14.33
N ARG A 145 8.97 -11.06 -15.24
CA ARG A 145 9.63 -12.33 -14.88
C ARG A 145 10.86 -12.13 -14.01
N ASN A 146 11.68 -11.14 -14.34
CA ASN A 146 13.00 -10.96 -13.71
C ASN A 146 12.95 -10.01 -12.50
N MET A 147 12.00 -9.09 -12.48
CA MET A 147 11.86 -8.02 -11.46
C MET A 147 13.23 -7.40 -11.09
N PRO A 148 13.93 -6.77 -12.04
CA PRO A 148 15.23 -6.17 -11.79
C PRO A 148 15.09 -5.01 -10.78
N LYS A 149 16.16 -4.66 -10.08
CA LYS A 149 16.14 -3.56 -9.09
C LYS A 149 15.74 -2.23 -9.73
N GLU A 150 16.18 -1.98 -10.95
CA GLU A 150 15.86 -0.79 -11.76
C GLU A 150 14.36 -0.57 -11.97
N LEU A 151 13.54 -1.61 -11.80
CA LEU A 151 12.09 -1.51 -11.94
C LEU A 151 11.50 -0.43 -11.02
N TRP A 152 12.11 -0.23 -9.85
CA TRP A 152 11.65 0.68 -8.81
C TRP A 152 12.51 1.94 -8.67
N ASP A 153 13.56 2.06 -9.45
CA ASP A 153 14.36 3.27 -9.45
C ASP A 153 13.49 4.44 -9.94
N ASP A 154 13.60 5.59 -9.25
CA ASP A 154 12.90 6.80 -9.67
C ASP A 154 13.39 7.16 -11.06
N ILE A 155 12.45 7.11 -11.98
CA ILE A 155 12.71 7.51 -13.34
C ILE A 155 12.59 9.03 -13.32
N CYS A 156 13.66 9.72 -12.93
CA CYS A 156 13.74 11.16 -13.09
C CYS A 156 13.43 11.51 -14.54
N GLU A 157 12.40 12.32 -14.74
CA GLU A 157 12.06 12.94 -16.01
C GLU A 157 13.14 13.92 -16.45
#